data_08af5f0571a508c78e9cf6692488700e
#
_entry.id   08af5f0571a508c78e9cf6692488700e
#
_cell.length_a   1.000
_cell.length_b   1.000
_cell.length_c   1.000
_cell.angle_alpha   90.00
_cell.angle_beta   90.00
_cell.angle_gamma   90.00
#
_symmetry.space_group_name_H-M   'P 1'
#
loop_
_entity.id
_entity.type
_entity.pdbx_description
1 polymer ?
#
loop_
_entity_poly.entity_id
_entity_poly.type
_entity_poly.pdbx_seq_one_letter_code
_entity_poly.pdbx_strand_id
1 'polypeptide(L)'
;LTGLLFCQNAAETSVTGWMVTYFKGNGIISGSLSPYTVTVMWGATLIARLLIAFVIPIKNSYSSMIKMGIGCIIFYLGLMMAGTQTAAILLLFAFAFAMAGMNPTAVASAGRMTSAASMGIMLPAASSGAIIMPWIIGMVAEHAGIEIGMASNIIPCAGMLLFSVAVKRLKE
;
A
#
# COMPACT_ATOMS: atom_id res chain seq x y z
N LEU A 1 7.89 -5.99 12.51
CA LEU A 1 8.17 -5.03 11.42
C LEU A 1 8.28 -5.72 10.06
N THR A 2 8.94 -6.89 9.95
CA THR A 2 9.04 -7.65 8.68
C THR A 2 7.67 -7.90 8.06
N GLY A 3 6.72 -8.44 8.83
CA GLY A 3 5.35 -8.69 8.34
C GLY A 3 4.62 -7.41 7.92
N LEU A 4 4.86 -6.28 8.61
CA LEU A 4 4.30 -5.00 8.22
C LEU A 4 4.84 -4.55 6.85
N LEU A 5 6.15 -4.60 6.66
CA LEU A 5 6.81 -4.26 5.39
C LEU A 5 6.44 -5.24 4.26
N PHE A 6 6.27 -6.54 4.58
CA PHE A 6 5.76 -7.53 3.64
C PHE A 6 4.37 -7.12 3.12
N CYS A 7 3.44 -6.83 4.02
CA CYS A 7 2.09 -6.42 3.66
C CYS A 7 2.06 -5.09 2.90
N GLN A 8 2.94 -4.15 3.28
CA GLN A 8 3.04 -2.87 2.59
C GLN A 8 3.55 -3.05 1.14
N ASN A 9 4.64 -3.80 0.95
CA ASN A 9 5.16 -4.10 -0.38
C ASN A 9 4.13 -4.88 -1.22
N ALA A 10 3.44 -5.84 -0.61
CA ALA A 10 2.36 -6.60 -1.24
C ALA A 10 1.24 -5.67 -1.75
N ALA A 11 0.73 -4.77 -0.91
CA ALA A 11 -0.33 -3.86 -1.28
C ALA A 11 0.08 -2.86 -2.36
N GLU A 12 1.27 -2.25 -2.22
CA GLU A 12 1.78 -1.24 -3.14
C GLU A 12 2.00 -1.80 -4.55
N THR A 13 2.72 -2.92 -4.66
CA THR A 13 3.03 -3.52 -5.97
C THR A 13 1.81 -4.14 -6.64
N SER A 14 0.86 -4.66 -5.87
CA SER A 14 -0.41 -5.15 -6.40
C SER A 14 -1.21 -4.03 -7.05
N VAL A 15 -1.34 -2.89 -6.38
CA VAL A 15 -2.04 -1.74 -6.94
C VAL A 15 -1.29 -1.20 -8.16
N THR A 16 0.02 -1.03 -8.08
CA THR A 16 0.82 -0.55 -9.21
C THR A 16 0.74 -1.47 -10.43
N GLY A 17 0.75 -2.79 -10.21
CA GLY A 17 0.77 -3.78 -11.29
C GLY A 17 -0.59 -4.03 -11.94
N TRP A 18 -1.67 -4.06 -11.17
CA TRP A 18 -2.98 -4.50 -11.65
C TRP A 18 -3.99 -3.38 -11.86
N MET A 19 -3.77 -2.17 -11.32
CA MET A 19 -4.76 -1.09 -11.35
C MET A 19 -5.13 -0.65 -12.77
N VAL A 20 -4.18 -0.62 -13.70
CA VAL A 20 -4.45 -0.31 -15.12
C VAL A 20 -5.40 -1.34 -15.74
N THR A 21 -5.15 -2.62 -15.49
CA THR A 21 -5.99 -3.73 -15.98
C THR A 21 -7.38 -3.68 -15.34
N TYR A 22 -7.45 -3.42 -14.04
CA TYR A 22 -8.71 -3.27 -13.30
C TYR A 22 -9.59 -2.15 -13.88
N PHE A 23 -9.04 -0.96 -14.06
CA PHE A 23 -9.81 0.17 -14.59
C PHE A 23 -10.23 0.00 -16.06
N LYS A 24 -9.39 -0.64 -16.88
CA LYS A 24 -9.76 -0.99 -18.25
C LYS A 24 -10.87 -2.04 -18.29
N GLY A 25 -10.78 -3.07 -17.43
CA GLY A 25 -11.76 -4.14 -17.36
C GLY A 25 -13.14 -3.64 -16.95
N ASN A 26 -13.21 -2.73 -16.00
CA ASN A 26 -14.48 -2.19 -15.48
C ASN A 26 -15.00 -0.96 -16.23
N GLY A 27 -14.26 -0.45 -17.22
CA GLY A 27 -14.64 0.75 -17.96
C GLY A 27 -14.74 2.05 -17.14
N ILE A 28 -14.27 2.05 -15.89
CA ILE A 28 -14.33 3.21 -14.97
C ILE A 28 -13.44 4.35 -15.46
N ILE A 29 -12.27 4.01 -15.99
CA ILE A 29 -11.34 4.97 -16.60
C ILE A 29 -11.15 4.59 -18.06
N SER A 30 -11.22 5.57 -18.97
CA SER A 30 -11.00 5.33 -20.39
C SER A 30 -9.64 4.67 -20.64
N GLY A 31 -9.57 3.79 -21.66
CA GLY A 31 -8.36 3.03 -21.98
C GLY A 31 -7.12 3.89 -22.24
N SER A 32 -7.30 5.12 -22.74
CA SER A 32 -6.23 6.10 -22.96
C SER A 32 -5.70 6.73 -21.67
N LEU A 33 -6.54 6.87 -20.64
CA LEU A 33 -6.17 7.49 -19.35
C LEU A 33 -5.72 6.48 -18.29
N SER A 34 -6.07 5.20 -18.43
CA SER A 34 -5.72 4.16 -17.45
C SER A 34 -4.21 4.08 -17.13
N PRO A 35 -3.27 4.21 -18.10
CA PRO A 35 -1.84 4.18 -17.77
C PRO A 35 -1.38 5.31 -16.84
N TYR A 36 -2.07 6.47 -16.89
CA TYR A 36 -1.72 7.60 -16.03
C TYR A 36 -2.08 7.39 -14.55
N THR A 37 -2.85 6.37 -14.21
CA THR A 37 -3.15 6.00 -12.82
C THR A 37 -1.89 5.64 -12.04
N VAL A 38 -0.91 5.01 -12.68
CA VAL A 38 0.41 4.73 -12.08
C VAL A 38 1.15 6.03 -11.79
N THR A 39 1.09 7.00 -12.70
CA THR A 39 1.69 8.34 -12.49
C THR A 39 1.02 9.06 -11.31
N VAL A 40 -0.31 9.00 -11.21
CA VAL A 40 -1.06 9.55 -10.06
C VAL A 40 -0.60 8.93 -8.75
N MET A 41 -0.45 7.61 -8.71
CA MET A 41 -0.01 6.88 -7.53
C MET A 41 1.40 7.29 -7.08
N TRP A 42 2.35 7.32 -8.02
CA TRP A 42 3.73 7.72 -7.69
C TRP A 42 3.85 9.21 -7.39
N GLY A 43 3.05 10.07 -8.05
CA GLY A 43 2.96 11.50 -7.75
C GLY A 43 2.44 11.74 -6.33
N ALA A 44 1.37 11.06 -5.93
CA ALA A 44 0.83 11.12 -4.56
C ALA A 44 1.87 10.67 -3.52
N THR A 45 2.58 9.57 -3.81
CA THR A 45 3.63 9.04 -2.95
C THR A 45 4.78 10.05 -2.78
N LEU A 46 5.22 10.68 -3.87
CA LEU A 46 6.26 11.71 -3.84
C LEU A 46 5.83 12.91 -2.98
N ILE A 47 4.65 13.45 -3.25
CA ILE A 47 4.11 14.60 -2.50
C ILE A 47 4.01 14.27 -1.01
N ALA A 48 3.44 13.11 -0.65
CA ALA A 48 3.32 12.69 0.73
C ALA A 48 4.68 12.56 1.44
N ARG A 49 5.67 11.97 0.77
CA ARG A 49 7.03 11.83 1.33
C ARG A 49 7.71 13.18 1.53
N LEU A 50 7.55 14.12 0.61
CA LEU A 50 8.07 15.50 0.75
C LEU A 50 7.37 16.22 1.92
N LEU A 51 6.06 16.10 2.05
CA LEU A 51 5.33 16.69 3.17
C LEU A 51 5.78 16.10 4.52
N ILE A 52 5.96 14.79 4.61
CA ILE A 52 6.46 14.13 5.82
C ILE A 52 7.89 14.58 6.14
N ALA A 53 8.74 14.75 5.13
CA ALA A 53 10.13 15.13 5.33
C ALA A 53 10.29 16.59 5.78
N PHE A 54 9.54 17.52 5.20
CA PHE A 54 9.77 18.95 5.37
C PHE A 54 8.69 19.71 6.15
N VAL A 55 7.45 19.21 6.18
CA VAL A 55 6.32 19.97 6.73
C VAL A 55 5.71 19.30 7.96
N ILE A 56 5.46 17.99 7.89
CA ILE A 56 4.74 17.24 8.94
C ILE A 56 5.62 16.07 9.43
N PRO A 57 6.67 16.33 10.20
CA PRO A 57 7.56 15.26 10.65
C PRO A 57 6.83 14.27 11.57
N ILE A 58 7.12 12.99 11.38
CA ILE A 58 6.53 11.91 12.17
C ILE A 58 7.14 11.91 13.57
N LYS A 59 6.38 12.39 14.57
CA LYS A 59 6.82 12.43 15.97
C LYS A 59 6.73 11.07 16.65
N ASN A 60 5.64 10.33 16.39
CA ASN A 60 5.43 8.98 16.94
C ASN A 60 5.24 7.98 15.79
N SER A 61 6.30 7.22 15.50
CA SER A 61 6.33 6.27 14.38
C SER A 61 5.21 5.23 14.46
N TYR A 62 4.97 4.64 15.65
CA TYR A 62 4.00 3.56 15.80
C TYR A 62 2.56 4.03 15.66
N SER A 63 2.22 5.17 16.27
CA SER A 63 0.88 5.75 16.12
C SER A 63 0.62 6.23 14.69
N SER A 64 1.63 6.75 14.00
CA SER A 64 1.52 7.16 12.60
C SER A 64 1.31 5.99 11.67
N MET A 65 2.01 4.87 11.88
CA MET A 65 1.79 3.64 11.09
C MET A 65 0.36 3.11 11.23
N ILE A 66 -0.23 3.16 12.43
CA ILE A 66 -1.64 2.76 12.64
C ILE A 66 -2.58 3.69 11.85
N LYS A 67 -2.40 5.01 11.92
CA LYS A 67 -3.21 5.98 11.17
C LYS A 67 -3.09 5.77 9.66
N MET A 68 -1.88 5.53 9.17
CA MET A 68 -1.62 5.20 7.76
C MET A 68 -2.31 3.89 7.36
N GLY A 69 -2.25 2.84 8.18
CA GLY A 69 -2.92 1.56 7.94
C GLY A 69 -4.44 1.69 7.88
N ILE A 70 -5.05 2.48 8.79
CA ILE A 70 -6.49 2.79 8.75
C ILE A 70 -6.84 3.53 7.48
N GLY A 71 -6.08 4.57 7.12
CA GLY A 71 -6.28 5.33 5.88
C GLY A 71 -6.20 4.45 4.65
N CYS A 72 -5.22 3.53 4.57
CA CYS A 72 -5.09 2.58 3.48
C CYS A 72 -6.33 1.70 3.31
N ILE A 73 -6.89 1.16 4.40
CA ILE A 73 -8.09 0.33 4.35
C ILE A 73 -9.28 1.16 3.85
N ILE A 74 -9.51 2.33 4.44
CA ILE A 74 -10.66 3.18 4.09
C ILE A 74 -10.60 3.60 2.62
N PHE A 75 -9.47 4.13 2.17
CA PHE A 75 -9.33 4.62 0.80
C PHE A 75 -9.30 3.47 -0.22
N TYR A 76 -8.76 2.30 0.15
CA TYR A 76 -8.79 1.14 -0.73
C TYR A 76 -10.21 0.60 -0.89
N LEU A 77 -10.98 0.47 0.17
CA LEU A 77 -12.38 0.07 0.09
C LEU A 77 -13.20 1.07 -0.74
N GLY A 78 -12.99 2.36 -0.51
CA GLY A 78 -13.60 3.40 -1.34
C GLY A 78 -13.23 3.27 -2.81
N LEU A 79 -11.95 2.96 -3.10
CA LEU A 79 -11.45 2.77 -4.46
C LEU A 79 -12.14 1.59 -5.18
N MET A 80 -12.37 0.47 -4.47
CA MET A 80 -13.10 -0.67 -5.01
C MET A 80 -14.59 -0.37 -5.26
N MET A 81 -15.16 0.61 -4.57
CA MET A 81 -16.55 1.05 -4.72
C MET A 81 -16.69 2.24 -5.68
N ALA A 82 -15.61 2.76 -6.24
CA ALA A 82 -15.63 3.93 -7.10
C ALA A 82 -16.37 3.64 -8.43
N GLY A 83 -17.48 4.33 -8.65
CA GLY A 83 -18.29 4.21 -9.88
C GLY A 83 -17.99 5.29 -10.93
N THR A 84 -17.09 6.23 -10.65
CA THR A 84 -16.74 7.32 -11.58
C THR A 84 -15.23 7.49 -11.67
N GLN A 85 -14.77 7.94 -12.85
CA GLN A 85 -13.34 8.19 -13.10
C GLN A 85 -12.73 9.15 -12.08
N THR A 86 -13.41 10.24 -11.77
CA THR A 86 -12.92 11.25 -10.82
C THR A 86 -12.78 10.67 -9.41
N ALA A 87 -13.79 9.92 -8.93
CA ALA A 87 -13.73 9.27 -7.63
C ALA A 87 -12.58 8.25 -7.57
N ALA A 88 -12.40 7.44 -8.63
CA ALA A 88 -11.34 6.44 -8.72
C ALA A 88 -9.94 7.10 -8.63
N ILE A 89 -9.70 8.19 -9.36
CA ILE A 89 -8.42 8.90 -9.34
C ILE A 89 -8.17 9.54 -7.97
N LEU A 90 -9.17 10.19 -7.37
CA LEU A 90 -9.03 10.83 -6.05
C LEU A 90 -8.78 9.80 -4.94
N LEU A 91 -9.49 8.67 -4.97
CA LEU A 91 -9.33 7.61 -3.97
C LEU A 91 -8.00 6.86 -4.15
N LEU A 92 -7.54 6.68 -5.39
CA LEU A 92 -6.21 6.14 -5.67
C LEU A 92 -5.12 7.07 -5.14
N PHE A 93 -5.25 8.38 -5.38
CA PHE A 93 -4.35 9.39 -4.83
C PHE A 93 -4.32 9.34 -3.30
N ALA A 94 -5.50 9.33 -2.65
CA ALA A 94 -5.62 9.29 -1.20
C ALA A 94 -5.05 7.99 -0.59
N PHE A 95 -5.26 6.85 -1.25
CA PHE A 95 -4.67 5.56 -0.87
C PHE A 95 -3.14 5.61 -0.91
N ALA A 96 -2.56 6.03 -2.05
CA ALA A 96 -1.12 6.14 -2.21
C ALA A 96 -0.51 7.14 -1.22
N PHE A 97 -1.18 8.27 -1.00
CA PHE A 97 -0.78 9.28 -0.03
C PHE A 97 -0.76 8.72 1.41
N ALA A 98 -1.81 8.01 1.82
CA ALA A 98 -1.89 7.40 3.15
C ALA A 98 -0.80 6.34 3.37
N MET A 99 -0.44 5.59 2.33
CA MET A 99 0.56 4.51 2.40
C MET A 99 2.01 5.01 2.34
N ALA A 100 2.25 6.18 1.75
CA ALA A 100 3.59 6.66 1.35
C ALA A 100 4.61 6.72 2.49
N GLY A 101 4.17 7.04 3.70
CA GLY A 101 5.03 7.13 4.89
C GLY A 101 5.28 5.80 5.60
N MET A 102 4.55 4.75 5.27
CA MET A 102 4.60 3.47 5.99
C MET A 102 5.97 2.82 5.89
N ASN A 103 6.48 2.65 4.66
CA ASN A 103 7.77 2.00 4.40
C ASN A 103 8.93 2.73 5.09
N PRO A 104 9.19 4.03 4.84
CA PRO A 104 10.32 4.70 5.46
C PRO A 104 10.21 4.74 6.99
N THR A 105 9.02 4.86 7.55
CA THR A 105 8.80 4.85 9.00
C THR A 105 9.10 3.49 9.61
N ALA A 106 8.64 2.41 8.97
CA ALA A 106 8.89 1.05 9.44
C ALA A 106 10.36 0.66 9.32
N VAL A 107 11.03 0.99 8.21
CA VAL A 107 12.47 0.76 8.00
C VAL A 107 13.31 1.55 9.02
N ALA A 108 13.01 2.83 9.21
CA ALA A 108 13.70 3.66 10.21
C ALA A 108 13.49 3.13 11.64
N SER A 109 12.30 2.61 11.95
CA SER A 109 12.01 2.00 13.26
C SER A 109 12.77 0.68 13.43
N ALA A 110 12.85 -0.15 12.40
CA ALA A 110 13.61 -1.39 12.40
C ALA A 110 15.11 -1.14 12.58
N GLY A 111 15.68 -0.16 11.85
CA GLY A 111 17.10 0.19 11.93
C GLY A 111 17.54 0.65 13.32
N ARG A 112 16.61 1.23 14.11
CA ARG A 112 16.88 1.60 15.52
C ARG A 112 16.81 0.42 16.49
N MET A 113 16.25 -0.72 16.07
CA MET A 113 15.96 -1.86 16.95
C MET A 113 16.79 -3.10 16.63
N THR A 114 17.40 -3.15 15.44
CA THR A 114 18.07 -4.35 14.92
C THR A 114 19.46 -4.03 14.39
N SER A 115 20.29 -5.06 14.25
CA SER A 115 21.62 -4.94 13.63
C SER A 115 21.52 -4.84 12.10
N ALA A 116 22.60 -4.38 11.46
CA ALA A 116 22.70 -4.34 10.00
C ALA A 116 22.50 -5.73 9.36
N ALA A 117 23.04 -6.80 9.99
CA ALA A 117 22.85 -8.17 9.53
C ALA A 117 21.37 -8.59 9.56
N SER A 118 20.65 -8.24 10.64
CA SER A 118 19.21 -8.52 10.74
C SER A 118 18.40 -7.75 9.69
N MET A 119 18.77 -6.50 9.40
CA MET A 119 18.16 -5.71 8.33
C MET A 119 18.39 -6.35 6.96
N GLY A 120 19.60 -6.91 6.72
CA GLY A 120 19.95 -7.61 5.49
C GLY A 120 19.08 -8.84 5.21
N ILE A 121 18.52 -9.48 6.24
CA ILE A 121 17.58 -10.60 6.09
C ILE A 121 16.12 -10.09 6.04
N MET A 122 15.80 -9.12 6.87
CA MET A 122 14.44 -8.60 7.03
C MET A 122 13.91 -7.94 5.74
N LEU A 123 14.73 -7.12 5.07
CA LEU A 123 14.29 -6.39 3.89
C LEU A 123 14.00 -7.29 2.69
N PRO A 124 14.86 -8.26 2.30
CA PRO A 124 14.51 -9.21 1.25
C PRO A 124 13.27 -10.06 1.58
N ALA A 125 13.15 -10.53 2.83
CA ALA A 125 11.97 -11.27 3.28
C ALA A 125 10.69 -10.41 3.18
N ALA A 126 10.76 -9.13 3.53
CA ALA A 126 9.66 -8.21 3.36
C ALA A 126 9.34 -7.93 1.88
N SER A 127 10.36 -7.86 1.04
CA SER A 127 10.19 -7.60 -0.40
C SER A 127 9.52 -8.76 -1.16
N SER A 128 9.54 -9.99 -0.62
CA SER A 128 8.82 -11.12 -1.24
C SER A 128 7.31 -10.87 -1.33
N GLY A 129 6.73 -10.02 -0.48
CA GLY A 129 5.35 -9.58 -0.59
C GLY A 129 5.02 -8.92 -1.94
N ALA A 130 5.99 -8.19 -2.50
CA ALA A 130 5.88 -7.55 -3.80
C ALA A 130 5.75 -8.53 -4.98
N ILE A 131 6.11 -9.77 -4.79
CA ILE A 131 6.02 -10.85 -5.79
C ILE A 131 4.77 -11.70 -5.53
N ILE A 132 4.59 -12.12 -4.28
CA ILE A 132 3.58 -13.10 -3.88
C ILE A 132 2.17 -12.54 -4.10
N MET A 133 1.89 -11.32 -3.65
CA MET A 133 0.53 -10.79 -3.71
C MET A 133 0.05 -10.46 -5.13
N PRO A 134 0.83 -9.80 -6.01
CA PRO A 134 0.44 -9.62 -7.40
C PRO A 134 0.21 -10.94 -8.14
N TRP A 135 0.99 -11.99 -7.81
CA TRP A 135 0.79 -13.32 -8.37
C TRP A 135 -0.53 -13.95 -7.89
N ILE A 136 -0.85 -13.84 -6.59
CA ILE A 136 -2.14 -14.31 -6.05
C ILE A 136 -3.30 -13.59 -6.73
N ILE A 137 -3.21 -12.25 -6.89
CA ILE A 137 -4.23 -11.46 -7.58
C ILE A 137 -4.42 -11.96 -9.01
N GLY A 138 -3.32 -12.24 -9.72
CA GLY A 138 -3.38 -12.80 -11.08
C GLY A 138 -4.12 -14.14 -11.12
N MET A 139 -3.79 -15.06 -10.21
CA MET A 139 -4.47 -16.36 -10.11
C MET A 139 -5.97 -16.22 -9.79
N VAL A 140 -6.31 -15.35 -8.84
CA VAL A 140 -7.72 -15.10 -8.48
C VAL A 140 -8.44 -14.43 -9.64
N ALA A 141 -7.80 -13.48 -10.31
CA ALA A 141 -8.38 -12.79 -11.46
C ALA A 141 -8.68 -13.72 -12.65
N GLU A 142 -7.84 -14.72 -12.88
CA GLU A 142 -8.05 -15.73 -13.91
C GLU A 142 -9.29 -16.61 -13.67
N HIS A 143 -9.58 -16.95 -12.40
CA HIS A 143 -10.68 -17.83 -12.04
C HIS A 143 -11.98 -17.10 -11.68
N ALA A 144 -11.87 -15.93 -11.07
CA ALA A 144 -13.00 -15.20 -10.47
C ALA A 144 -13.17 -13.76 -10.98
N GLY A 145 -12.33 -13.33 -11.91
CA GLY A 145 -12.36 -11.99 -12.49
C GLY A 145 -11.49 -10.98 -11.73
N ILE A 146 -11.11 -9.91 -12.45
CA ILE A 146 -10.17 -8.90 -11.95
C ILE A 146 -10.71 -8.14 -10.73
N GLU A 147 -12.02 -7.99 -10.60
CA GLU A 147 -12.65 -7.31 -9.46
C GLU A 147 -12.38 -8.06 -8.16
N ILE A 148 -12.60 -9.38 -8.16
CA ILE A 148 -12.36 -10.23 -6.98
C ILE A 148 -10.85 -10.33 -6.72
N GLY A 149 -10.04 -10.45 -7.79
CA GLY A 149 -8.59 -10.40 -7.69
C GLY A 149 -8.11 -9.15 -6.96
N MET A 150 -8.55 -7.98 -7.40
CA MET A 150 -8.19 -6.71 -6.76
C MET A 150 -8.78 -6.57 -5.36
N ALA A 151 -10.02 -7.04 -5.12
CA ALA A 151 -10.60 -7.02 -3.78
C ALA A 151 -9.76 -7.80 -2.76
N SER A 152 -9.07 -8.87 -3.18
CA SER A 152 -8.17 -9.64 -2.30
C SER A 152 -7.01 -8.83 -1.72
N ASN A 153 -6.64 -7.70 -2.35
CA ASN A 153 -5.59 -6.80 -1.85
C ASN A 153 -5.98 -6.07 -0.56
N ILE A 154 -7.22 -6.20 -0.09
CA ILE A 154 -7.61 -5.77 1.25
C ILE A 154 -6.88 -6.59 2.34
N ILE A 155 -6.48 -7.81 2.05
CA ILE A 155 -5.78 -8.70 2.99
C ILE A 155 -4.45 -8.09 3.44
N PRO A 156 -3.51 -7.72 2.54
CA PRO A 156 -2.30 -7.03 2.97
C PRO A 156 -2.57 -5.64 3.58
N CYS A 157 -3.62 -4.91 3.14
CA CYS A 157 -3.99 -3.65 3.80
C CYS A 157 -4.40 -3.88 5.27
N ALA A 158 -5.21 -4.90 5.55
CA ALA A 158 -5.55 -5.30 6.91
C ALA A 158 -4.32 -5.80 7.69
N GLY A 159 -3.45 -6.56 7.04
CA GLY A 159 -2.18 -7.02 7.59
C GLY A 159 -1.28 -5.85 8.04
N MET A 160 -1.17 -4.79 7.24
CA MET A 160 -0.44 -3.58 7.63
C MET A 160 -0.97 -3.00 8.95
N LEU A 161 -2.29 -2.89 9.09
CA LEU A 161 -2.91 -2.36 10.31
C LEU A 161 -2.65 -3.29 11.50
N LEU A 162 -2.88 -4.60 11.34
CA LEU A 162 -2.66 -5.59 12.40
C LEU A 162 -1.21 -5.58 12.90
N PHE A 163 -0.24 -5.61 12.00
CA PHE A 163 1.18 -5.55 12.37
C PHE A 163 1.58 -4.20 12.97
N SER A 164 0.97 -3.09 12.54
CA SER A 164 1.21 -1.77 13.14
C SER A 164 0.74 -1.73 14.59
N VAL A 165 -0.45 -2.29 14.87
CA VAL A 165 -0.99 -2.41 16.24
C VAL A 165 -0.13 -3.35 17.08
N ALA A 166 0.25 -4.51 16.54
CA ALA A 166 1.09 -5.47 17.24
C ALA A 166 2.45 -4.87 17.63
N VAL A 167 3.11 -4.16 16.71
CA VAL A 167 4.40 -3.51 16.99
C VAL A 167 4.25 -2.42 18.03
N LYS A 168 3.17 -1.65 18.03
CA LYS A 168 2.91 -0.64 19.06
C LYS A 168 2.78 -1.29 20.43
N ARG A 169 1.94 -2.34 20.57
CA ARG A 169 1.72 -3.06 21.84
C ARG A 169 2.97 -3.72 22.43
N LEU A 170 3.89 -4.16 21.56
CA LEU A 170 5.16 -4.76 22.01
C LEU A 170 6.17 -3.72 22.50
N LYS A 171 5.88 -2.42 22.31
CA LYS A 171 6.75 -1.30 22.69
C LYS A 171 6.22 -0.49 23.87
N GLU A 172 4.95 -0.64 24.21
CA GLU A 172 4.32 -0.15 25.43
C GLU A 172 4.52 -1.14 26.58
#